data_f7b8c75c50afdcbd78dbb43948e1cd96
#
_entry.id   f7b8c75c50afdcbd78dbb43948e1cd96
#
_cell.length_a   1.000
_cell.length_b   1.000
_cell.length_c   1.000
_cell.angle_alpha   90.00
_cell.angle_beta   90.00
_cell.angle_gamma   90.00
#
_symmetry.space_group_name_H-M   'P 1'
#
loop_
_entity.id
_entity.type
_entity.pdbx_description
1 polymer ?
#
loop_
_entity_poly.entity_id
_entity_poly.type
_entity_poly.pdbx_seq_one_letter_code
_entity_poly.pdbx_strand_id
1 'polypeptide(L)'
;MLDEGFFGTANISLVGNVNRDIRISPIPPGSHLFADGETSVTSVTETVGGGGANSALAAAALGARVAFLGRVGADWLGHRLEQTLTSHGVSAYLKKLSGCPTGTSVNLTFISGHHHFLSSLPNNASLAFEDLDLSALEGFDHLLRADIWFSDAMLYGGNERLFRHAHEAGMRISMDLNWDPQWRVGSPAEVRRRKEAVRLVLPLVDLVHGNIRELNEFAGSNDLQQSLRALEDWGVGAVVVHMGAKGAGYYRKGFLIVEDSVPARRQVNTTGTGDVLSVCMMLLDQERRSTIGEKLRLANLIVSQFIAGERSLIPAL
;
A
#
# COMPACT_ATOMS: atom_id res chain seq x y z
N MET A 1 13.02 23.67 8.52
CA MET A 1 11.74 22.94 8.74
C MET A 1 11.27 22.48 7.38
N LEU A 2 11.02 21.19 7.20
CA LEU A 2 10.43 20.66 5.96
C LEU A 2 9.08 21.35 5.75
N ASP A 3 8.90 21.95 4.57
CA ASP A 3 7.65 22.56 4.15
C ASP A 3 6.84 21.51 3.36
N GLU A 4 5.58 21.35 3.69
CA GLU A 4 4.66 20.46 2.96
C GLU A 4 4.47 20.89 1.49
N GLY A 5 4.77 22.12 1.14
CA GLY A 5 4.78 22.60 -0.26
C GLY A 5 5.71 21.79 -1.19
N PHE A 6 6.66 21.06 -0.63
CA PHE A 6 7.51 20.14 -1.40
C PHE A 6 6.70 19.03 -2.09
N PHE A 7 5.64 18.52 -1.47
CA PHE A 7 4.82 17.45 -2.04
C PHE A 7 4.21 17.84 -3.40
N GLY A 8 3.87 19.11 -3.58
CA GLY A 8 3.32 19.63 -4.85
C GLY A 8 4.29 19.60 -6.04
N THR A 9 5.57 19.32 -5.81
CA THR A 9 6.57 19.20 -6.88
C THR A 9 6.78 17.75 -7.33
N ALA A 10 6.22 16.78 -6.63
CA ALA A 10 6.43 15.37 -6.91
C ALA A 10 5.50 14.84 -8.01
N ASN A 11 6.07 14.03 -8.91
CA ASN A 11 5.35 13.34 -9.97
C ASN A 11 5.47 11.84 -9.73
N ILE A 12 4.39 11.19 -9.31
CA ILE A 12 4.42 9.77 -8.95
C ILE A 12 3.38 8.97 -9.71
N SER A 13 3.75 7.77 -10.08
CA SER A 13 2.84 6.78 -10.65
C SER A 13 2.72 5.57 -9.71
N LEU A 14 1.55 4.98 -9.71
CA LEU A 14 1.25 3.83 -8.85
C LEU A 14 0.60 2.71 -9.65
N VAL A 15 0.99 1.48 -9.35
CA VAL A 15 0.35 0.27 -9.87
C VAL A 15 -0.06 -0.59 -8.68
N GLY A 16 -1.35 -0.92 -8.58
CA GLY A 16 -1.84 -1.70 -7.45
C GLY A 16 -3.32 -2.03 -7.52
N ASN A 17 -3.85 -2.51 -6.42
CA ASN A 17 -5.25 -2.86 -6.30
C ASN A 17 -6.14 -1.63 -6.17
N VAL A 18 -7.35 -1.79 -6.67
CA VAL A 18 -8.49 -0.90 -6.44
C VAL A 18 -9.75 -1.73 -6.25
N ASN A 19 -10.47 -1.50 -5.16
CA ASN A 19 -11.67 -2.20 -4.77
C ASN A 19 -12.54 -1.33 -3.86
N ARG A 20 -13.72 -1.82 -3.48
CA ARG A 20 -14.51 -1.24 -2.39
C ARG A 20 -14.13 -1.89 -1.09
N ASP A 21 -13.88 -1.08 -0.05
CA ASP A 21 -13.78 -1.55 1.32
C ASP A 21 -15.06 -1.21 2.10
N ILE A 22 -15.68 -2.23 2.69
CA ILE A 22 -16.81 -2.08 3.62
C ILE A 22 -16.26 -2.32 5.02
N ARG A 23 -16.27 -1.29 5.87
CA ARG A 23 -15.86 -1.41 7.26
C ARG A 23 -17.09 -1.61 8.14
N ILE A 24 -17.03 -2.65 8.96
CA ILE A 24 -18.04 -2.96 9.97
C ILE A 24 -17.39 -2.84 11.33
N SER A 25 -17.89 -1.92 12.21
CA SER A 25 -17.29 -1.68 13.51
C SER A 25 -18.25 -0.97 14.50
N PRO A 26 -17.96 -1.05 15.81
CA PRO A 26 -17.10 -2.06 16.45
C PRO A 26 -17.82 -3.40 16.57
N ILE A 27 -17.08 -4.50 16.48
CA ILE A 27 -17.62 -5.84 16.64
C ILE A 27 -17.06 -6.45 17.93
N PRO A 28 -17.89 -6.95 18.87
CA PRO A 28 -17.39 -7.74 19.98
C PRO A 28 -16.88 -9.10 19.46
N PRO A 29 -15.64 -9.51 19.82
CA PRO A 29 -15.14 -10.81 19.40
C PRO A 29 -15.89 -11.93 20.13
N GLY A 30 -16.19 -13.04 19.43
CA GLY A 30 -16.82 -14.19 20.05
C GLY A 30 -17.24 -15.26 19.04
N SER A 31 -17.53 -16.45 19.56
CA SER A 31 -17.96 -17.60 18.75
C SER A 31 -19.34 -17.40 18.10
N HIS A 32 -20.14 -16.47 18.61
CA HIS A 32 -21.45 -16.12 18.03
C HIS A 32 -21.35 -15.61 16.58
N LEU A 33 -20.19 -15.06 16.16
CA LEU A 33 -19.96 -14.64 14.79
C LEU A 33 -19.86 -15.79 13.79
N PHE A 34 -19.71 -17.02 14.28
CA PHE A 34 -19.57 -18.24 13.47
C PHE A 34 -20.78 -19.19 13.66
N ALA A 35 -21.86 -18.72 14.28
CA ALA A 35 -23.09 -19.42 14.47
C ALA A 35 -24.25 -18.69 13.78
N ASP A 36 -25.37 -19.40 13.58
CA ASP A 36 -26.58 -18.76 13.08
C ASP A 36 -27.05 -17.68 14.06
N GLY A 37 -27.29 -16.48 13.56
CA GLY A 37 -27.74 -15.35 14.37
C GLY A 37 -27.53 -14.01 13.71
N GLU A 38 -27.84 -12.97 14.46
CA GLU A 38 -27.69 -11.57 14.05
C GLU A 38 -26.81 -10.84 15.08
N THR A 39 -25.87 -10.02 14.58
CA THR A 39 -25.07 -9.14 15.41
C THR A 39 -25.28 -7.70 14.97
N SER A 40 -25.92 -6.91 15.83
CA SER A 40 -26.06 -5.48 15.59
C SER A 40 -24.71 -4.76 15.73
N VAL A 41 -24.39 -3.89 14.78
CA VAL A 41 -23.17 -3.10 14.76
C VAL A 41 -23.49 -1.61 14.75
N THR A 42 -22.56 -0.79 15.25
CA THR A 42 -22.77 0.66 15.38
C THR A 42 -22.58 1.39 14.05
N SER A 43 -21.69 0.87 13.18
CA SER A 43 -21.30 1.58 11.96
C SER A 43 -21.00 0.60 10.83
N VAL A 44 -21.50 0.93 9.65
CA VAL A 44 -21.10 0.35 8.37
C VAL A 44 -20.74 1.51 7.45
N THR A 45 -19.49 1.55 6.98
CA THR A 45 -18.99 2.61 6.09
C THR A 45 -18.35 2.02 4.87
N GLU A 46 -18.43 2.73 3.74
CA GLU A 46 -17.77 2.36 2.49
C GLU A 46 -16.67 3.35 2.15
N THR A 47 -15.53 2.83 1.75
CA THR A 47 -14.37 3.62 1.29
C THR A 47 -13.78 2.99 0.03
N VAL A 48 -12.96 3.76 -0.69
CA VAL A 48 -12.03 3.17 -1.64
C VAL A 48 -11.08 2.26 -0.86
N GLY A 49 -10.78 1.11 -1.40
CA GLY A 49 -9.84 0.13 -0.87
C GLY A 49 -8.82 -0.29 -1.93
N GLY A 50 -7.86 -1.11 -1.49
CA GLY A 50 -6.66 -1.47 -2.24
C GLY A 50 -5.50 -0.53 -1.92
N GLY A 51 -4.33 -1.09 -1.58
CA GLY A 51 -3.14 -0.32 -1.19
C GLY A 51 -2.71 0.67 -2.27
N GLY A 52 -2.80 0.27 -3.56
CA GLY A 52 -2.50 1.15 -4.68
C GLY A 52 -3.42 2.36 -4.77
N ALA A 53 -4.73 2.16 -4.69
CA ALA A 53 -5.71 3.25 -4.77
C ALA A 53 -5.65 4.16 -3.54
N ASN A 54 -5.49 3.59 -2.33
CA ASN A 54 -5.30 4.38 -1.11
C ASN A 54 -4.06 5.26 -1.18
N SER A 55 -2.95 4.70 -1.63
CA SER A 55 -1.69 5.44 -1.81
C SER A 55 -1.84 6.55 -2.86
N ALA A 56 -2.54 6.30 -3.97
CA ALA A 56 -2.79 7.29 -5.01
C ALA A 56 -3.61 8.48 -4.49
N LEU A 57 -4.70 8.20 -3.75
CA LEU A 57 -5.54 9.22 -3.13
C LEU A 57 -4.79 10.03 -2.09
N ALA A 58 -4.01 9.36 -1.22
CA ALA A 58 -3.20 10.02 -0.22
C ALA A 58 -2.16 10.95 -0.85
N ALA A 59 -1.48 10.51 -1.91
CA ALA A 59 -0.49 11.31 -2.62
C ALA A 59 -1.12 12.54 -3.29
N ALA A 60 -2.26 12.37 -3.96
CA ALA A 60 -2.99 13.48 -4.58
C ALA A 60 -3.48 14.49 -3.53
N ALA A 61 -4.02 14.01 -2.40
CA ALA A 61 -4.44 14.87 -1.29
C ALA A 61 -3.28 15.63 -0.61
N LEU A 62 -2.05 15.11 -0.72
CA LEU A 62 -0.81 15.81 -0.30
C LEU A 62 -0.31 16.78 -1.37
N GLY A 63 -0.94 16.84 -2.53
CA GLY A 63 -0.63 17.80 -3.60
C GLY A 63 0.26 17.29 -4.72
N ALA A 64 0.67 16.01 -4.70
CA ALA A 64 1.47 15.43 -5.77
C ALA A 64 0.67 15.27 -7.08
N ARG A 65 1.35 15.33 -8.23
CA ARG A 65 0.80 14.86 -9.50
C ARG A 65 0.82 13.34 -9.52
N VAL A 66 -0.35 12.71 -9.73
CA VAL A 66 -0.51 11.26 -9.55
C VAL A 66 -1.11 10.60 -10.79
N ALA A 67 -0.47 9.53 -11.27
CA ALA A 67 -1.08 8.54 -12.17
C ALA A 67 -1.30 7.22 -11.42
N PHE A 68 -2.45 6.61 -11.58
CA PHE A 68 -2.76 5.30 -11.02
C PHE A 68 -3.19 4.32 -12.11
N LEU A 69 -2.49 3.19 -12.19
CA LEU A 69 -2.77 2.11 -13.12
C LEU A 69 -3.27 0.90 -12.34
N GLY A 70 -4.37 0.35 -12.80
CA GLY A 70 -5.00 -0.80 -12.15
C GLY A 70 -6.09 -1.42 -13.01
N ARG A 71 -6.93 -2.25 -12.38
CA ARG A 71 -7.97 -2.97 -13.08
C ARG A 71 -9.27 -2.98 -12.29
N VAL A 72 -10.39 -2.76 -12.99
CA VAL A 72 -11.75 -2.84 -12.43
C VAL A 72 -12.65 -3.68 -13.33
N GLY A 73 -13.78 -4.09 -12.82
CA GLY A 73 -14.85 -4.64 -13.64
C GLY A 73 -15.50 -3.56 -14.51
N ALA A 74 -16.07 -3.97 -15.63
CA ALA A 74 -16.93 -3.09 -16.45
C ALA A 74 -18.34 -3.00 -15.83
N ASP A 75 -18.42 -2.69 -14.54
CA ASP A 75 -19.65 -2.62 -13.75
C ASP A 75 -19.81 -1.24 -13.08
N TRP A 76 -20.96 -1.05 -12.44
CA TRP A 76 -21.27 0.19 -11.73
C TRP A 76 -20.22 0.56 -10.66
N LEU A 77 -19.72 -0.44 -9.92
CA LEU A 77 -18.74 -0.20 -8.86
C LEU A 77 -17.39 0.24 -9.44
N GLY A 78 -16.94 -0.37 -10.54
CA GLY A 78 -15.72 0.05 -11.24
C GLY A 78 -15.81 1.48 -11.73
N HIS A 79 -16.96 1.89 -12.27
CA HIS A 79 -17.21 3.27 -12.65
C HIS A 79 -17.16 4.23 -11.46
N ARG A 80 -17.78 3.87 -10.35
CA ARG A 80 -17.80 4.69 -9.13
C ARG A 80 -16.41 4.89 -8.55
N LEU A 81 -15.59 3.83 -8.51
CA LEU A 81 -14.19 3.91 -8.06
C LEU A 81 -13.35 4.83 -8.96
N GLU A 82 -13.48 4.69 -10.28
CA GLU A 82 -12.81 5.57 -11.25
C GLU A 82 -13.20 7.04 -11.04
N GLN A 83 -14.49 7.33 -10.89
CA GLN A 83 -14.98 8.68 -10.61
C GLN A 83 -14.44 9.23 -9.30
N THR A 84 -14.38 8.41 -8.25
CA THR A 84 -13.82 8.83 -6.96
C THR A 84 -12.35 9.16 -7.07
N LEU A 85 -11.54 8.34 -7.74
CA LEU A 85 -10.13 8.62 -7.98
C LEU A 85 -9.94 9.93 -8.75
N THR A 86 -10.66 10.10 -9.87
CA THR A 86 -10.50 11.27 -10.74
C THR A 86 -10.99 12.56 -10.08
N SER A 87 -12.09 12.53 -9.33
CA SER A 87 -12.59 13.70 -8.60
C SER A 87 -11.68 14.15 -7.46
N HIS A 88 -10.76 13.28 -7.02
CA HIS A 88 -9.75 13.59 -6.01
C HIS A 88 -8.35 13.83 -6.60
N GLY A 89 -8.27 14.15 -7.89
CA GLY A 89 -7.01 14.60 -8.52
C GLY A 89 -6.09 13.48 -8.99
N VAL A 90 -6.55 12.23 -9.01
CA VAL A 90 -5.78 11.10 -9.54
C VAL A 90 -6.07 10.91 -11.03
N SER A 91 -5.04 10.89 -11.88
CA SER A 91 -5.16 10.45 -13.27
C SER A 91 -5.29 8.93 -13.31
N ALA A 92 -6.52 8.40 -13.39
CA ALA A 92 -6.79 6.98 -13.28
C ALA A 92 -6.80 6.30 -14.66
N TYR A 93 -5.88 5.35 -14.87
CA TYR A 93 -5.74 4.51 -16.07
C TYR A 93 -6.18 3.09 -15.74
N LEU A 94 -7.50 2.88 -15.69
CA LEU A 94 -8.07 1.61 -15.25
C LEU A 94 -8.50 0.75 -16.44
N LYS A 95 -7.93 -0.44 -16.53
CA LYS A 95 -8.40 -1.46 -17.47
C LYS A 95 -9.76 -1.99 -17.00
N LYS A 96 -10.78 -1.86 -17.83
CA LYS A 96 -12.13 -2.39 -17.57
C LYS A 96 -12.27 -3.79 -18.13
N LEU A 97 -12.71 -4.74 -17.28
CA LEU A 97 -12.86 -6.14 -17.66
C LEU A 97 -14.34 -6.52 -17.67
N SER A 98 -14.87 -6.87 -18.85
CA SER A 98 -16.21 -7.41 -19.00
C SER A 98 -16.30 -8.83 -18.37
N GLY A 99 -17.40 -9.12 -17.68
CA GLY A 99 -17.64 -10.41 -17.07
C GLY A 99 -16.83 -10.70 -15.79
N CYS A 100 -16.05 -9.75 -15.33
CA CYS A 100 -15.34 -9.84 -14.04
C CYS A 100 -15.87 -8.73 -13.13
N PRO A 101 -16.41 -9.03 -11.94
CA PRO A 101 -16.89 -8.00 -11.04
C PRO A 101 -15.73 -7.22 -10.41
N THR A 102 -15.99 -5.94 -10.10
CA THR A 102 -15.09 -5.13 -9.29
C THR A 102 -15.05 -5.67 -7.85
N GLY A 103 -13.85 -5.78 -7.29
CA GLY A 103 -13.61 -6.38 -6.00
C GLY A 103 -14.22 -5.62 -4.83
N THR A 104 -14.56 -6.38 -3.81
CA THR A 104 -15.03 -5.86 -2.52
C THR A 104 -14.30 -6.58 -1.40
N SER A 105 -13.88 -5.83 -0.40
CA SER A 105 -13.31 -6.32 0.85
C SER A 105 -14.19 -5.87 2.02
N VAL A 106 -14.54 -6.78 2.91
CA VAL A 106 -15.25 -6.49 4.15
C VAL A 106 -14.26 -6.55 5.30
N ASN A 107 -14.06 -5.41 5.97
CA ASN A 107 -13.19 -5.28 7.12
C ASN A 107 -14.02 -5.33 8.41
N LEU A 108 -13.89 -6.43 9.14
CA LEU A 108 -14.41 -6.60 10.48
C LEU A 108 -13.45 -5.97 11.48
N THR A 109 -13.82 -4.82 12.06
CA THR A 109 -13.01 -4.15 13.08
C THR A 109 -13.55 -4.50 14.47
N PHE A 110 -12.76 -5.21 15.26
CA PHE A 110 -13.14 -5.67 16.59
C PHE A 110 -12.84 -4.61 17.67
N ILE A 111 -13.61 -4.65 18.75
CA ILE A 111 -13.42 -3.78 19.94
C ILE A 111 -11.98 -3.90 20.50
N SER A 112 -11.36 -5.07 20.34
CA SER A 112 -9.96 -5.33 20.71
C SER A 112 -8.92 -4.60 19.85
N GLY A 113 -9.35 -3.90 18.78
CA GLY A 113 -8.46 -3.26 17.81
C GLY A 113 -7.92 -4.19 16.72
N HIS A 114 -8.28 -5.48 16.75
CA HIS A 114 -7.94 -6.39 15.66
C HIS A 114 -8.84 -6.18 14.44
N HIS A 115 -8.30 -6.50 13.27
CA HIS A 115 -9.01 -6.46 12.00
C HIS A 115 -9.01 -7.85 11.35
N HIS A 116 -10.12 -8.19 10.68
CA HIS A 116 -10.20 -9.36 9.84
C HIS A 116 -10.87 -9.00 8.51
N PHE A 117 -10.21 -9.35 7.40
CA PHE A 117 -10.68 -9.03 6.07
C PHE A 117 -11.29 -10.27 5.39
N LEU A 118 -12.47 -10.10 4.82
CA LEU A 118 -13.11 -11.05 3.92
C LEU A 118 -13.14 -10.40 2.53
N SER A 119 -12.26 -10.86 1.63
CA SER A 119 -12.03 -10.18 0.36
C SER A 119 -12.34 -11.06 -0.83
N SER A 120 -13.08 -10.51 -1.79
CA SER A 120 -13.26 -11.06 -3.14
C SER A 120 -12.77 -10.01 -4.14
N LEU A 121 -11.62 -10.25 -4.74
CA LEU A 121 -10.88 -9.27 -5.54
C LEU A 121 -10.52 -9.80 -6.94
N PRO A 122 -11.49 -10.28 -7.74
CA PRO A 122 -11.20 -10.98 -9.00
C PRO A 122 -10.56 -10.05 -10.05
N ASN A 123 -10.93 -8.76 -10.10
CA ASN A 123 -10.29 -7.78 -10.95
C ASN A 123 -8.81 -7.60 -10.64
N ASN A 124 -8.46 -7.51 -9.35
CA ASN A 124 -7.08 -7.35 -8.90
C ASN A 124 -6.25 -8.62 -9.13
N ALA A 125 -6.82 -9.80 -8.85
CA ALA A 125 -6.17 -11.09 -9.04
C ALA A 125 -5.87 -11.39 -10.53
N SER A 126 -6.61 -10.78 -11.44
CA SER A 126 -6.44 -10.96 -12.89
C SER A 126 -5.65 -9.85 -13.59
N LEU A 127 -5.08 -8.88 -12.86
CA LEU A 127 -4.23 -7.84 -13.42
C LEU A 127 -3.01 -8.48 -14.10
N ALA A 128 -2.72 -8.06 -15.32
CA ALA A 128 -1.54 -8.48 -16.06
C ALA A 128 -0.73 -7.26 -16.55
N PHE A 129 0.53 -7.46 -16.89
CA PHE A 129 1.38 -6.39 -17.42
C PHE A 129 0.79 -5.77 -18.69
N GLU A 130 0.15 -6.58 -19.54
CA GLU A 130 -0.51 -6.17 -20.77
C GLU A 130 -1.73 -5.27 -20.57
N ASP A 131 -2.26 -5.20 -19.34
CA ASP A 131 -3.36 -4.30 -18.99
C ASP A 131 -2.88 -2.88 -18.68
N LEU A 132 -1.57 -2.71 -18.45
CA LEU A 132 -0.99 -1.43 -18.05
C LEU A 132 -0.74 -0.55 -19.29
N ASP A 133 -1.31 0.63 -19.29
CA ASP A 133 -0.96 1.67 -20.25
C ASP A 133 0.35 2.33 -19.84
N LEU A 134 1.46 1.81 -20.34
CA LEU A 134 2.80 2.30 -19.98
C LEU A 134 3.05 3.75 -20.41
N SER A 135 2.32 4.27 -21.41
CA SER A 135 2.43 5.69 -21.79
C SER A 135 1.98 6.62 -20.64
N ALA A 136 1.13 6.12 -19.75
CA ALA A 136 0.71 6.84 -18.54
C ALA A 136 1.84 7.04 -17.51
N LEU A 137 2.99 6.38 -17.68
CA LEU A 137 4.18 6.55 -16.82
C LEU A 137 5.10 7.66 -17.32
N GLU A 138 4.89 8.18 -18.54
CA GLU A 138 5.73 9.21 -19.11
C GLU A 138 5.66 10.52 -18.31
N GLY A 139 6.82 11.07 -17.98
CA GLY A 139 6.95 12.30 -17.19
C GLY A 139 6.63 12.13 -15.70
N PHE A 140 6.69 10.89 -15.20
CA PHE A 140 6.70 10.58 -13.79
C PHE A 140 8.08 10.13 -13.34
N ASP A 141 8.46 10.54 -12.12
CA ASP A 141 9.82 10.36 -11.59
C ASP A 141 9.93 9.14 -10.68
N HIS A 142 8.80 8.65 -10.18
CA HIS A 142 8.76 7.58 -9.18
C HIS A 142 7.57 6.66 -9.41
N LEU A 143 7.84 5.36 -9.38
CA LEU A 143 6.83 4.30 -9.45
C LEU A 143 6.65 3.66 -8.06
N LEU A 144 5.42 3.57 -7.56
CA LEU A 144 5.07 2.69 -6.43
C LEU A 144 4.32 1.46 -6.94
N ARG A 145 4.81 0.28 -6.65
CA ARG A 145 4.09 -0.99 -6.80
C ARG A 145 3.54 -1.43 -5.44
N ALA A 146 2.24 -1.30 -5.25
CA ALA A 146 1.53 -1.79 -4.08
C ALA A 146 0.81 -3.12 -4.38
N ASP A 147 0.42 -3.85 -3.33
CA ASP A 147 -0.36 -5.10 -3.45
C ASP A 147 0.29 -6.17 -4.34
N ILE A 148 1.59 -6.36 -4.19
CA ILE A 148 2.44 -7.15 -5.11
C ILE A 148 2.02 -8.62 -5.22
N TRP A 149 1.30 -9.17 -4.23
CA TRP A 149 0.97 -10.59 -4.11
C TRP A 149 -0.32 -11.03 -4.80
N PHE A 150 -1.20 -10.08 -5.17
CA PHE A 150 -2.60 -10.38 -5.52
C PHE A 150 -2.80 -10.96 -6.91
N SER A 151 -1.93 -10.68 -7.87
CA SER A 151 -2.00 -11.23 -9.22
C SER A 151 -0.83 -12.15 -9.52
N ASP A 152 -1.10 -13.38 -9.88
CA ASP A 152 -0.07 -14.35 -10.28
C ASP A 152 0.61 -13.94 -11.59
N ALA A 153 -0.10 -13.34 -12.55
CA ALA A 153 0.49 -12.84 -13.78
C ALA A 153 1.50 -11.71 -13.53
N MET A 154 1.19 -10.82 -12.57
CA MET A 154 2.14 -9.80 -12.16
C MET A 154 3.28 -10.40 -11.33
N LEU A 155 2.97 -11.29 -10.39
CA LEU A 155 3.94 -11.89 -9.48
C LEU A 155 5.02 -12.68 -10.23
N TYR A 156 4.63 -13.51 -11.21
CA TYR A 156 5.52 -14.42 -11.92
C TYR A 156 6.06 -13.87 -13.26
N GLY A 157 6.30 -12.57 -13.33
CA GLY A 157 6.96 -11.93 -14.48
C GLY A 157 6.48 -10.52 -14.81
N GLY A 158 5.20 -10.20 -14.55
CA GLY A 158 4.68 -8.87 -14.85
C GLY A 158 5.36 -7.76 -14.03
N ASN A 159 5.66 -8.00 -12.75
CA ASN A 159 6.38 -7.03 -11.91
C ASN A 159 7.82 -6.82 -12.40
N GLU A 160 8.51 -7.86 -12.86
CA GLU A 160 9.86 -7.72 -13.43
C GLU A 160 9.83 -6.83 -14.68
N ARG A 161 8.89 -7.07 -15.59
CA ARG A 161 8.72 -6.26 -16.81
C ARG A 161 8.40 -4.81 -16.48
N LEU A 162 7.51 -4.56 -15.51
CA LEU A 162 7.15 -3.22 -15.06
C LEU A 162 8.36 -2.48 -14.46
N PHE A 163 9.12 -3.15 -13.58
CA PHE A 163 10.27 -2.53 -12.93
C PHE A 163 11.42 -2.29 -13.91
N ARG A 164 11.67 -3.18 -14.88
CA ARG A 164 12.64 -2.93 -15.94
C ARG A 164 12.25 -1.73 -16.79
N HIS A 165 10.98 -1.63 -17.20
CA HIS A 165 10.48 -0.47 -17.94
C HIS A 165 10.66 0.84 -17.16
N ALA A 166 10.30 0.86 -15.88
CA ALA A 166 10.46 2.04 -15.02
C ALA A 166 11.96 2.39 -14.84
N HIS A 167 12.81 1.39 -14.65
CA HIS A 167 14.26 1.58 -14.51
C HIS A 167 14.89 2.16 -15.79
N GLU A 168 14.51 1.63 -16.96
CA GLU A 168 14.96 2.12 -18.28
C GLU A 168 14.50 3.56 -18.54
N ALA A 169 13.31 3.93 -18.01
CA ALA A 169 12.80 5.31 -18.03
C ALA A 169 13.47 6.24 -17.00
N GLY A 170 14.40 5.73 -16.18
CA GLY A 170 15.10 6.49 -15.15
C GLY A 170 14.25 6.80 -13.91
N MET A 171 13.13 6.12 -13.74
CA MET A 171 12.26 6.29 -12.57
C MET A 171 12.86 5.62 -11.32
N ARG A 172 12.63 6.20 -10.17
CA ARG A 172 12.83 5.49 -8.90
C ARG A 172 11.69 4.49 -8.68
N ILE A 173 12.00 3.39 -8.02
CA ILE A 173 11.03 2.30 -7.81
C ILE A 173 10.86 2.03 -6.33
N SER A 174 9.64 2.23 -5.85
CA SER A 174 9.18 1.81 -4.52
C SER A 174 8.27 0.59 -4.63
N MET A 175 8.35 -0.27 -3.65
CA MET A 175 7.48 -1.43 -3.52
C MET A 175 6.93 -1.53 -2.10
N ASP A 176 5.62 -1.58 -1.96
CA ASP A 176 4.99 -1.91 -0.68
C ASP A 176 4.84 -3.43 -0.58
N LEU A 177 5.52 -4.02 0.42
CA LEU A 177 5.60 -5.46 0.54
C LEU A 177 4.25 -6.07 0.83
N ASN A 178 3.42 -5.42 1.65
CA ASN A 178 2.12 -5.90 2.09
C ASN A 178 2.13 -7.36 2.60
N TRP A 179 0.98 -7.84 3.06
CA TRP A 179 0.80 -9.22 3.51
C TRP A 179 0.34 -10.10 2.34
N ASP A 180 1.05 -11.20 2.06
CA ASP A 180 0.55 -12.21 1.12
C ASP A 180 -0.52 -13.08 1.81
N PRO A 181 -1.76 -13.12 1.28
CA PRO A 181 -2.80 -14.00 1.84
C PRO A 181 -2.39 -15.48 1.92
N GLN A 182 -1.48 -15.93 1.03
CA GLN A 182 -1.02 -17.32 0.97
C GLN A 182 -0.03 -17.70 2.08
N TRP A 183 0.58 -16.75 2.79
CA TRP A 183 1.55 -17.07 3.85
C TRP A 183 0.99 -17.93 4.97
N ARG A 184 -0.31 -17.89 5.22
CA ARG A 184 -0.97 -18.69 6.27
C ARG A 184 -1.68 -19.94 5.77
N VAL A 185 -2.14 -19.95 4.53
CA VAL A 185 -3.02 -20.99 4.00
C VAL A 185 -2.39 -21.79 2.85
N GLY A 186 -1.39 -21.23 2.18
CA GLY A 186 -0.68 -21.89 1.10
C GLY A 186 0.24 -23.02 1.58
N SER A 187 0.54 -23.94 0.68
CA SER A 187 1.55 -24.96 0.98
C SER A 187 2.93 -24.33 1.16
N PRO A 188 3.85 -24.95 1.94
CA PRO A 188 5.20 -24.42 2.09
C PRO A 188 5.95 -24.24 0.77
N ALA A 189 5.68 -25.06 -0.22
CA ALA A 189 6.29 -24.96 -1.55
C ALA A 189 5.78 -23.74 -2.31
N GLU A 190 4.47 -23.51 -2.27
CA GLU A 190 3.84 -22.33 -2.89
C GLU A 190 4.32 -21.03 -2.24
N VAL A 191 4.32 -20.96 -0.91
CA VAL A 191 4.82 -19.79 -0.18
C VAL A 191 6.28 -19.48 -0.57
N ARG A 192 7.15 -20.50 -0.63
CA ARG A 192 8.55 -20.30 -1.08
C ARG A 192 8.62 -19.78 -2.51
N ARG A 193 7.86 -20.37 -3.44
CA ARG A 193 7.82 -19.97 -4.84
C ARG A 193 7.38 -18.50 -4.99
N ARG A 194 6.38 -18.08 -4.26
CA ARG A 194 5.87 -16.70 -4.29
C ARG A 194 6.90 -15.72 -3.72
N LYS A 195 7.50 -16.04 -2.56
CA LYS A 195 8.58 -15.23 -1.98
C LYS A 195 9.77 -15.11 -2.94
N GLU A 196 10.15 -16.20 -3.62
CA GLU A 196 11.24 -16.18 -4.59
C GLU A 196 10.93 -15.28 -5.79
N ALA A 197 9.70 -15.30 -6.31
CA ALA A 197 9.30 -14.41 -7.39
C ALA A 197 9.46 -12.91 -7.02
N VAL A 198 9.17 -12.54 -5.77
CA VAL A 198 9.41 -11.17 -5.28
C VAL A 198 10.91 -10.91 -5.09
N ARG A 199 11.69 -11.87 -4.58
CA ARG A 199 13.14 -11.71 -4.41
C ARG A 199 13.85 -11.39 -5.72
N LEU A 200 13.43 -12.00 -6.81
CA LEU A 200 14.02 -11.79 -8.15
C LEU A 200 13.94 -10.33 -8.62
N VAL A 201 12.97 -9.58 -8.17
CA VAL A 201 12.77 -8.18 -8.58
C VAL A 201 13.37 -7.16 -7.60
N LEU A 202 13.77 -7.58 -6.40
CA LEU A 202 14.32 -6.68 -5.38
C LEU A 202 15.54 -5.86 -5.83
N PRO A 203 16.49 -6.39 -6.66
CA PRO A 203 17.62 -5.60 -7.14
C PRO A 203 17.22 -4.39 -8.00
N LEU A 204 15.97 -4.33 -8.49
CA LEU A 204 15.43 -3.20 -9.23
C LEU A 204 14.70 -2.19 -8.33
N VAL A 205 14.56 -2.48 -7.02
CA VAL A 205 13.75 -1.68 -6.08
C VAL A 205 14.65 -0.77 -5.26
N ASP A 206 14.42 0.52 -5.35
CA ASP A 206 15.14 1.53 -4.57
C ASP A 206 14.66 1.57 -3.11
N LEU A 207 13.35 1.36 -2.88
CA LEU A 207 12.75 1.53 -1.58
C LEU A 207 11.63 0.50 -1.35
N VAL A 208 11.84 -0.37 -0.36
CA VAL A 208 10.80 -1.30 0.11
C VAL A 208 10.11 -0.72 1.33
N HIS A 209 8.78 -0.79 1.36
CA HIS A 209 7.94 -0.44 2.50
C HIS A 209 7.30 -1.70 3.08
N GLY A 210 7.19 -1.76 4.40
CA GLY A 210 6.48 -2.85 5.06
C GLY A 210 6.48 -2.72 6.58
N ASN A 211 5.52 -3.37 7.22
CA ASN A 211 5.53 -3.44 8.67
C ASN A 211 6.48 -4.55 9.16
N ILE A 212 6.85 -4.51 10.45
CA ILE A 212 7.79 -5.46 11.05
C ILE A 212 7.37 -6.91 10.78
N ARG A 213 6.08 -7.21 10.86
CA ARG A 213 5.57 -8.56 10.67
C ARG A 213 5.71 -9.03 9.22
N GLU A 214 5.42 -8.15 8.26
CA GLU A 214 5.57 -8.43 6.82
C GLU A 214 7.03 -8.67 6.45
N LEU A 215 7.92 -7.77 6.90
CA LEU A 215 9.35 -7.87 6.66
C LEU A 215 9.94 -9.16 7.24
N ASN A 216 9.57 -9.48 8.49
CA ASN A 216 10.02 -10.68 9.16
C ASN A 216 9.51 -11.96 8.49
N GLU A 217 8.21 -12.00 8.14
CA GLU A 217 7.62 -13.15 7.45
C GLU A 217 8.26 -13.36 6.08
N PHE A 218 8.46 -12.28 5.32
CA PHE A 218 9.08 -12.35 4.00
C PHE A 218 10.53 -12.84 4.08
N ALA A 219 11.30 -12.32 5.03
CA ALA A 219 12.69 -12.71 5.24
C ALA A 219 12.85 -14.11 5.85
N GLY A 220 11.80 -14.64 6.51
CA GLY A 220 11.86 -15.91 7.23
C GLY A 220 12.63 -15.80 8.54
N SER A 221 12.59 -14.66 9.23
CA SER A 221 13.23 -14.40 10.51
C SER A 221 12.22 -13.77 11.48
N ASN A 222 12.45 -13.95 12.78
CA ASN A 222 11.70 -13.25 13.84
C ASN A 222 12.46 -12.02 14.38
N ASP A 223 13.63 -11.73 13.84
CA ASP A 223 14.48 -10.59 14.19
C ASP A 223 14.48 -9.56 13.07
N LEU A 224 14.06 -8.33 13.39
CA LEU A 224 13.96 -7.24 12.39
C LEU A 224 15.31 -6.91 11.77
N GLN A 225 16.40 -6.91 12.57
CA GLN A 225 17.72 -6.55 12.04
C GLN A 225 18.22 -7.61 11.04
N GLN A 226 17.96 -8.89 11.31
CA GLN A 226 18.26 -9.98 10.38
C GLN A 226 17.42 -9.85 9.11
N SER A 227 16.13 -9.53 9.25
CA SER A 227 15.22 -9.32 8.11
C SER A 227 15.69 -8.18 7.22
N LEU A 228 16.08 -7.05 7.81
CA LEU A 228 16.57 -5.88 7.08
C LEU A 228 17.89 -6.17 6.35
N ARG A 229 18.82 -6.89 6.99
CA ARG A 229 20.07 -7.32 6.34
C ARG A 229 19.79 -8.27 5.16
N ALA A 230 18.85 -9.20 5.33
CA ALA A 230 18.47 -10.11 4.25
C ALA A 230 17.91 -9.35 3.03
N LEU A 231 17.06 -8.33 3.23
CA LEU A 231 16.55 -7.49 2.14
C LEU A 231 17.69 -6.72 1.45
N GLU A 232 18.63 -6.17 2.22
CA GLU A 232 19.81 -5.48 1.69
C GLU A 232 20.70 -6.44 0.88
N ASP A 233 20.95 -7.66 1.39
CA ASP A 233 21.71 -8.71 0.69
C ASP A 233 21.00 -9.16 -0.61
N TRP A 234 19.69 -9.07 -0.68
CA TRP A 234 18.90 -9.31 -1.91
C TRP A 234 18.86 -8.11 -2.85
N GLY A 235 19.56 -7.03 -2.56
CA GLY A 235 19.78 -5.90 -3.45
C GLY A 235 18.85 -4.71 -3.28
N VAL A 236 18.02 -4.66 -2.22
CA VAL A 236 17.15 -3.50 -1.95
C VAL A 236 17.98 -2.28 -1.61
N GLY A 237 17.65 -1.11 -2.19
CA GLY A 237 18.36 0.14 -1.94
C GLY A 237 18.18 0.67 -0.51
N ALA A 238 16.95 0.66 0.01
CA ALA A 238 16.60 1.03 1.39
C ALA A 238 15.25 0.41 1.80
N VAL A 239 14.96 0.38 3.11
CA VAL A 239 13.70 -0.14 3.65
C VAL A 239 13.06 0.87 4.59
N VAL A 240 11.79 1.21 4.36
CA VAL A 240 10.94 1.95 5.30
C VAL A 240 10.18 0.95 6.16
N VAL A 241 10.38 1.02 7.47
CA VAL A 241 9.79 0.10 8.44
C VAL A 241 8.60 0.76 9.12
N HIS A 242 7.40 0.20 8.96
CA HIS A 242 6.21 0.64 9.66
C HIS A 242 6.17 -0.03 11.03
N MET A 243 6.27 0.76 12.11
CA MET A 243 6.42 0.25 13.48
C MET A 243 5.16 0.47 14.34
N GLY A 244 4.04 0.89 13.72
CA GLY A 244 2.78 1.15 14.38
C GLY A 244 2.92 2.23 15.46
N ALA A 245 2.49 1.93 16.70
CA ALA A 245 2.58 2.89 17.81
C ALA A 245 4.02 3.28 18.18
N LYS A 246 5.03 2.58 17.67
CA LYS A 246 6.45 2.90 17.88
C LYS A 246 7.00 3.87 16.80
N GLY A 247 6.18 4.29 15.84
CA GLY A 247 6.58 5.23 14.79
C GLY A 247 7.06 4.55 13.51
N ALA A 248 8.14 5.05 12.92
CA ALA A 248 8.68 4.58 11.65
C ALA A 248 10.20 4.51 11.67
N GLY A 249 10.75 3.61 10.86
CA GLY A 249 12.18 3.45 10.66
C GLY A 249 12.57 3.55 9.19
N TYR A 250 13.83 3.91 8.97
CA TYR A 250 14.46 3.89 7.66
C TYR A 250 15.80 3.17 7.76
N TYR A 251 15.93 2.07 7.04
CA TYR A 251 17.13 1.25 7.02
C TYR A 251 17.87 1.37 5.71
N ARG A 252 19.18 1.58 5.78
CA ARG A 252 20.06 1.60 4.63
C ARG A 252 21.50 1.34 5.05
N LYS A 253 22.24 0.51 4.31
CA LYS A 253 23.67 0.23 4.51
C LYS A 253 24.01 -0.17 5.95
N GLY A 254 23.23 -1.08 6.52
CA GLY A 254 23.45 -1.59 7.88
C GLY A 254 22.92 -0.70 9.00
N PHE A 255 22.44 0.52 8.73
CA PHE A 255 21.97 1.48 9.73
C PHE A 255 20.45 1.65 9.70
N LEU A 256 19.82 1.50 10.85
CA LEU A 256 18.40 1.78 11.06
C LEU A 256 18.25 3.08 11.86
N ILE A 257 17.62 4.07 11.26
CA ILE A 257 17.19 5.33 11.90
C ILE A 257 15.72 5.17 12.25
N VAL A 258 15.34 5.44 13.49
CA VAL A 258 13.97 5.34 13.99
C VAL A 258 13.52 6.68 14.54
N GLU A 259 12.29 7.07 14.26
CA GLU A 259 11.61 8.21 14.88
C GLU A 259 10.28 7.76 15.47
N ASP A 260 10.02 8.22 16.68
CA ASP A 260 8.83 7.87 17.44
C ASP A 260 7.54 8.34 16.75
N SER A 261 6.45 7.62 17.00
CA SER A 261 5.13 8.04 16.52
C SER A 261 4.69 9.35 17.18
N VAL A 262 3.91 10.13 16.46
CA VAL A 262 3.16 11.25 17.02
C VAL A 262 1.80 10.73 17.49
N PRO A 263 1.46 10.84 18.79
CA PRO A 263 0.18 10.35 19.31
C PRO A 263 -1.00 11.06 18.63
N ALA A 264 -1.94 10.30 18.08
CA ALA A 264 -3.17 10.84 17.55
C ALA A 264 -4.14 11.20 18.70
N ARG A 265 -4.79 12.35 18.65
CA ARG A 265 -5.74 12.81 19.68
C ARG A 265 -6.98 11.93 19.81
N ARG A 266 -7.35 11.24 18.73
CA ARG A 266 -8.44 10.27 18.62
C ARG A 266 -8.13 9.28 17.49
N GLN A 267 -8.82 8.16 17.48
CA GLN A 267 -8.67 7.16 16.42
C GLN A 267 -9.94 7.09 15.57
N VAL A 268 -9.92 7.75 14.43
CA VAL A 268 -11.01 7.77 13.43
C VAL A 268 -10.66 6.84 12.27
N ASN A 269 -9.44 6.97 11.74
CA ASN A 269 -8.95 6.15 10.63
C ASN A 269 -7.86 5.20 11.12
N THR A 270 -8.09 3.90 10.99
CA THR A 270 -7.11 2.86 11.39
C THR A 270 -6.63 2.03 10.20
N THR A 271 -7.34 2.10 9.08
CA THR A 271 -6.99 1.45 7.80
C THR A 271 -6.33 2.46 6.87
N GLY A 272 -5.35 2.03 6.07
CA GLY A 272 -4.63 2.90 5.14
C GLY A 272 -3.47 3.70 5.77
N THR A 273 -3.20 3.53 7.07
CA THR A 273 -2.09 4.24 7.74
C THR A 273 -0.71 3.84 7.19
N GLY A 274 -0.54 2.57 6.80
CA GLY A 274 0.65 2.08 6.12
C GLY A 274 0.81 2.75 4.75
N ASP A 275 -0.27 2.78 3.97
CA ASP A 275 -0.28 3.40 2.63
C ASP A 275 0.11 4.89 2.71
N VAL A 276 -0.43 5.62 3.70
CA VAL A 276 -0.08 7.04 3.95
C VAL A 276 1.40 7.19 4.31
N LEU A 277 1.94 6.33 5.18
CA LEU A 277 3.36 6.39 5.57
C LEU A 277 4.27 6.09 4.37
N SER A 278 3.95 5.05 3.59
CA SER A 278 4.69 4.68 2.37
C SER A 278 4.74 5.85 1.40
N VAL A 279 3.59 6.49 1.14
CA VAL A 279 3.49 7.65 0.26
C VAL A 279 4.31 8.82 0.77
N CYS A 280 4.19 9.18 2.06
CA CYS A 280 4.96 10.28 2.64
C CYS A 280 6.46 10.05 2.46
N MET A 281 6.95 8.86 2.77
CA MET A 281 8.38 8.56 2.67
C MET A 281 8.86 8.50 1.21
N MET A 282 8.01 8.00 0.29
CA MET A 282 8.29 8.00 -1.14
C MET A 282 8.38 9.44 -1.70
N LEU A 283 7.41 10.30 -1.37
CA LEU A 283 7.42 11.69 -1.80
C LEU A 283 8.63 12.45 -1.25
N LEU A 284 9.02 12.18 -0.01
CA LEU A 284 10.18 12.79 0.65
C LEU A 284 11.52 12.19 0.22
N ASP A 285 11.53 11.05 -0.47
CA ASP A 285 12.77 10.38 -0.87
C ASP A 285 13.64 11.26 -1.77
N GLN A 286 13.03 12.05 -2.65
CA GLN A 286 13.73 12.98 -3.54
C GLN A 286 14.14 14.31 -2.88
N GLU A 287 13.59 14.63 -1.72
CA GLU A 287 13.98 15.82 -0.96
C GLU A 287 15.39 15.63 -0.39
N ARG A 288 16.36 16.52 -0.77
CA ARG A 288 17.79 16.34 -0.46
C ARG A 288 18.30 17.21 0.69
N ARG A 289 17.52 18.20 1.15
CA ARG A 289 17.96 19.17 2.16
C ARG A 289 17.73 18.69 3.59
N SER A 290 16.81 17.74 3.77
CA SER A 290 16.39 17.24 5.07
C SER A 290 17.05 15.92 5.40
N THR A 291 17.30 15.71 6.67
CA THR A 291 17.77 14.42 7.20
C THR A 291 16.64 13.38 7.16
N ILE A 292 17.02 12.10 7.18
CA ILE A 292 16.06 11.01 7.26
C ILE A 292 15.17 11.12 8.51
N GLY A 293 15.75 11.53 9.65
CA GLY A 293 14.96 11.74 10.88
C GLY A 293 13.88 12.83 10.71
N GLU A 294 14.19 13.94 10.03
CA GLU A 294 13.19 14.98 9.75
C GLU A 294 12.07 14.47 8.83
N LYS A 295 12.42 13.67 7.82
CA LYS A 295 11.43 13.05 6.91
C LYS A 295 10.51 12.10 7.65
N LEU A 296 11.06 11.23 8.50
CA LEU A 296 10.28 10.31 9.32
C LEU A 296 9.36 11.04 10.31
N ARG A 297 9.84 12.12 10.96
CA ARG A 297 9.02 12.95 11.86
C ARG A 297 7.84 13.58 11.14
N LEU A 298 8.06 14.16 9.94
CA LEU A 298 6.98 14.72 9.15
C LEU A 298 5.98 13.64 8.70
N ALA A 299 6.46 12.50 8.24
CA ALA A 299 5.61 11.37 7.85
C ALA A 299 4.77 10.87 9.03
N ASN A 300 5.37 10.69 10.23
CA ASN A 300 4.66 10.30 11.45
C ASN A 300 3.60 11.33 11.88
N LEU A 301 3.87 12.63 11.71
CA LEU A 301 2.91 13.70 11.98
C LEU A 301 1.70 13.63 11.05
N ILE A 302 1.93 13.45 9.73
CA ILE A 302 0.86 13.33 8.73
C ILE A 302 0.01 12.09 9.00
N VAL A 303 0.64 10.95 9.31
CA VAL A 303 -0.07 9.72 9.71
C VAL A 303 -0.91 9.94 10.96
N SER A 304 -0.39 10.64 11.97
CA SER A 304 -1.14 10.99 13.19
C SER A 304 -2.37 11.84 12.88
N GLN A 305 -2.24 12.88 12.04
CA GLN A 305 -3.34 13.73 11.60
C GLN A 305 -4.40 12.93 10.82
N PHE A 306 -3.96 12.01 9.95
CA PHE A 306 -4.87 11.10 9.24
C PHE A 306 -5.62 10.18 10.19
N ILE A 307 -4.94 9.54 11.16
CA ILE A 307 -5.57 8.70 12.19
C ILE A 307 -6.60 9.50 12.98
N ALA A 308 -6.29 10.74 13.34
CA ALA A 308 -7.19 11.61 14.08
C ALA A 308 -8.39 12.15 13.26
N GLY A 309 -8.42 11.94 11.94
CA GLY A 309 -9.40 12.53 11.05
C GLY A 309 -9.27 14.04 10.90
N GLU A 310 -8.10 14.59 11.24
CA GLU A 310 -7.75 16.00 11.06
C GLU A 310 -7.34 16.28 9.61
N ARG A 311 -6.93 15.24 8.89
CA ARG A 311 -6.55 15.28 7.48
C ARG A 311 -7.28 14.15 6.71
N SER A 312 -8.07 14.54 5.72
CA SER A 312 -8.78 13.60 4.83
C SER A 312 -7.85 13.23 3.67
N LEU A 313 -7.23 12.06 3.72
CA LEU A 313 -6.32 11.57 2.67
C LEU A 313 -6.94 10.44 1.83
N ILE A 314 -7.88 9.70 2.40
CA ILE A 314 -8.62 8.63 1.73
C ILE A 314 -10.10 8.92 1.93
N PRO A 315 -10.85 9.27 0.86
CA PRO A 315 -12.24 9.66 0.96
C PRO A 315 -13.18 8.46 1.18
N ALA A 316 -14.39 8.75 1.65
CA ALA A 316 -15.50 7.82 1.56
C ALA A 316 -15.88 7.57 0.08
N LEU A 317 -16.47 6.39 -0.18
CA LEU A 317 -16.94 6.00 -1.52
C LEU A 317 -18.38 6.47 -1.75
#